data_7e5bf5c7f13d9f57d4e731d8f08ceae2
#
_entry.id   7e5bf5c7f13d9f57d4e731d8f08ceae2
#
_cell.length_a   1.000
_cell.length_b   1.000
_cell.length_c   1.000
_cell.angle_alpha   90.00
_cell.angle_beta   90.00
_cell.angle_gamma   90.00
#
_symmetry.space_group_name_H-M   'P 1'
#
loop_
_entity.id
_entity.type
_entity.pdbx_description
1 polymer ?
#
loop_
_entity_poly.entity_id
_entity_poly.type
_entity_poly.pdbx_seq_one_letter_code
_entity_poly.pdbx_strand_id
1 'polypeptide(L)'
;QTDNHLRSFREMREQQGGSEDFFNVWKQTYKQDYNTRGLLEPGIEAFNIGNKSYGVADLQTIDEYSLDKKYNEFALILRKHTISSHENAFDKLVNLFLAKIIDERYNSKELQLLWKGAAYDDYFSLQDRLINLYKRGMKEFFGDEVASVENWQIEDAFKFLTAKADEARDTIKKYFRRLKYFNNNPFAFLDVHNEQLFYKNAVILKDTISMLQDIYLTKNTDNQFLGDLFEGFLNRGVHQSEGQFFTPMPIVRFLVSSLPLRQIIESGEIPKAIDYACGAGHFLTEYARQIKPFIEEKMNLQHEHDPKAKEEKLNAECFKYFKEIVGIEKDYRLSKVSQVAAFMYGMDGIHIHYGDGLEETSDIKDHTFSVLVANPPYSVSGFMETLTEEERENFTLSQYVSNIEKNNSIETFFIERAAQLLKSGGVAAIVLPASVLTGTGLYMYAREILLKSFNVIAIACFGKNTFGQTSTSTVTLFLRRKDLEPDFAKHAQNRVDEWFKGNMADDGAYKDSEKLAAYIKHMGYSYDDYVKMLNNELTDTFLGTEMAQEYVKVLNIKKQGKNSVSTFLNPLARNVRGEAQKFVKSRSYKDLTPAGKMLEARIQQASAKLRNVFVKA
;
A
#
# COMPACT_ATOMS: atom_id res chain seq x y z
N GLN A 1 -43.84 -24.27 -8.31
CA GLN A 1 -42.60 -24.31 -7.52
C GLN A 1 -41.86 -25.61 -7.82
N THR A 2 -40.57 -25.54 -8.10
CA THR A 2 -39.74 -26.73 -8.33
C THR A 2 -39.46 -27.39 -7.00
N ASP A 3 -39.16 -28.70 -7.02
CA ASP A 3 -38.79 -29.49 -5.81
C ASP A 3 -37.61 -28.88 -5.06
N ASN A 4 -36.71 -28.18 -5.77
CA ASN A 4 -35.59 -27.46 -5.17
C ASN A 4 -36.03 -26.27 -4.29
N HIS A 5 -37.07 -25.52 -4.69
CA HIS A 5 -37.63 -24.47 -3.86
C HIS A 5 -38.20 -24.99 -2.56
N LEU A 6 -38.99 -26.08 -2.64
CA LEU A 6 -39.58 -26.70 -1.47
C LEU A 6 -38.52 -27.27 -0.52
N ARG A 7 -37.42 -27.79 -1.08
CA ARG A 7 -36.30 -28.29 -0.30
C ARG A 7 -35.59 -27.15 0.43
N SER A 8 -35.22 -26.07 -0.26
CA SER A 8 -34.56 -24.90 0.35
C SER A 8 -35.41 -24.28 1.46
N PHE A 9 -36.71 -24.14 1.28
CA PHE A 9 -37.61 -23.63 2.32
C PHE A 9 -37.69 -24.58 3.53
N ARG A 10 -37.71 -25.87 3.31
CA ARG A 10 -37.71 -26.87 4.41
C ARG A 10 -36.41 -26.82 5.21
N GLU A 11 -35.26 -26.83 4.54
CA GLU A 11 -33.96 -26.76 5.18
C GLU A 11 -33.79 -25.49 6.01
N MET A 12 -34.19 -24.35 5.49
CA MET A 12 -34.13 -23.08 6.25
C MET A 12 -35.11 -23.05 7.41
N ARG A 13 -36.30 -23.61 7.26
CA ARG A 13 -37.27 -23.74 8.34
C ARG A 13 -36.75 -24.61 9.49
N GLU A 14 -36.15 -25.74 9.17
CA GLU A 14 -35.57 -26.66 10.16
C GLU A 14 -34.41 -25.97 10.92
N GLN A 15 -33.64 -25.11 10.25
CA GLN A 15 -32.53 -24.36 10.85
C GLN A 15 -32.99 -23.22 11.74
N GLN A 16 -34.11 -22.58 11.45
CA GLN A 16 -34.62 -21.38 12.16
C GLN A 16 -35.70 -21.71 13.21
N GLY A 17 -36.27 -22.89 13.20
CA GLY A 17 -37.06 -23.45 14.31
C GLY A 17 -38.56 -23.16 14.36
N GLY A 18 -39.16 -22.29 13.52
CA GLY A 18 -40.58 -21.95 13.67
C GLY A 18 -41.33 -21.47 12.43
N SER A 19 -42.67 -21.39 12.52
CA SER A 19 -43.53 -20.90 11.43
C SER A 19 -43.38 -19.41 11.14
N GLU A 20 -43.00 -18.61 12.13
CA GLU A 20 -42.72 -17.18 11.98
C GLU A 20 -41.42 -16.96 11.18
N ASP A 21 -40.43 -17.80 11.42
CA ASP A 21 -39.18 -17.79 10.69
C ASP A 21 -39.36 -18.21 9.23
N PHE A 22 -40.24 -19.15 8.95
CA PHE A 22 -40.62 -19.53 7.60
C PHE A 22 -41.24 -18.38 6.81
N PHE A 23 -42.12 -17.58 7.44
CA PHE A 23 -42.67 -16.39 6.83
C PHE A 23 -41.60 -15.33 6.57
N ASN A 24 -40.65 -15.17 7.49
CA ASN A 24 -39.50 -14.26 7.31
C ASN A 24 -38.60 -14.71 6.17
N VAL A 25 -38.31 -16.01 6.04
CA VAL A 25 -37.57 -16.57 4.90
C VAL A 25 -38.33 -16.32 3.59
N TRP A 26 -39.63 -16.59 3.55
CA TRP A 26 -40.46 -16.30 2.38
C TRP A 26 -40.47 -14.81 2.01
N LYS A 27 -40.65 -13.94 2.99
CA LYS A 27 -40.63 -12.49 2.82
C LYS A 27 -39.29 -11.99 2.31
N GLN A 28 -38.19 -12.49 2.83
CA GLN A 28 -36.83 -12.18 2.35
C GLN A 28 -36.63 -12.62 0.90
N THR A 29 -37.02 -13.84 0.56
CA THR A 29 -36.92 -14.38 -0.80
C THR A 29 -37.64 -13.48 -1.82
N TYR A 30 -38.90 -13.16 -1.57
CA TYR A 30 -39.71 -12.38 -2.52
C TYR A 30 -39.52 -10.87 -2.46
N LYS A 31 -38.89 -10.35 -1.42
CA LYS A 31 -38.63 -8.91 -1.28
C LYS A 31 -37.20 -8.51 -1.68
N GLN A 32 -36.21 -9.39 -1.46
CA GLN A 32 -34.81 -9.08 -1.63
C GLN A 32 -34.10 -9.93 -2.70
N ASP A 33 -34.72 -11.03 -3.12
CA ASP A 33 -34.16 -11.91 -4.13
C ASP A 33 -34.27 -11.28 -5.52
N TYR A 34 -33.12 -11.05 -6.17
CA TYR A 34 -33.11 -10.48 -7.52
C TYR A 34 -33.75 -11.43 -8.56
N ASN A 35 -33.74 -12.75 -8.34
CA ASN A 35 -34.41 -13.71 -9.23
C ASN A 35 -35.92 -13.53 -9.24
N THR A 36 -36.52 -12.88 -8.24
CA THR A 36 -37.94 -12.57 -8.17
C THR A 36 -38.27 -11.13 -8.54
N ARG A 37 -37.29 -10.28 -8.83
CA ARG A 37 -37.47 -8.88 -9.23
C ARG A 37 -38.36 -8.75 -10.47
N GLY A 38 -38.29 -9.70 -11.39
CA GLY A 38 -39.05 -9.73 -12.61
C GLY A 38 -40.58 -9.89 -12.45
N LEU A 39 -41.07 -10.19 -11.25
CA LEU A 39 -42.52 -10.44 -11.03
C LEU A 39 -43.38 -9.22 -11.40
N LEU A 40 -42.89 -8.02 -11.22
CA LEU A 40 -43.59 -6.74 -11.48
C LEU A 40 -42.83 -5.87 -12.49
N GLU A 41 -41.79 -6.35 -13.13
CA GLU A 41 -41.03 -5.59 -14.12
C GLU A 41 -41.72 -5.66 -15.49
N PRO A 42 -41.93 -4.50 -16.17
CA PRO A 42 -42.47 -4.49 -17.51
C PRO A 42 -41.55 -5.25 -18.50
N GLY A 43 -42.15 -6.15 -19.30
CA GLY A 43 -41.44 -6.87 -20.35
C GLY A 43 -40.88 -8.23 -19.94
N ILE A 44 -41.05 -8.66 -18.70
CA ILE A 44 -40.66 -10.01 -18.27
C ILE A 44 -41.91 -10.90 -18.24
N GLU A 45 -41.88 -11.98 -19.01
CA GLU A 45 -42.96 -12.97 -19.03
C GLU A 45 -42.97 -13.81 -17.75
N ALA A 46 -44.14 -14.13 -17.23
CA ALA A 46 -44.32 -14.77 -15.93
C ALA A 46 -43.53 -16.10 -15.76
N PHE A 47 -43.33 -16.85 -16.85
CA PHE A 47 -42.58 -18.12 -16.81
C PHE A 47 -41.07 -17.95 -16.87
N ASN A 48 -40.59 -16.73 -17.15
CA ASN A 48 -39.13 -16.38 -17.12
C ASN A 48 -38.69 -15.79 -15.78
N ILE A 49 -39.60 -15.64 -14.83
CA ILE A 49 -39.30 -15.15 -13.49
C ILE A 49 -38.32 -16.15 -12.81
N GLY A 50 -37.20 -15.65 -12.29
CA GLY A 50 -36.17 -16.44 -11.66
C GLY A 50 -35.12 -17.02 -12.60
N ASN A 51 -35.28 -16.90 -13.92
CA ASN A 51 -34.31 -17.34 -14.92
C ASN A 51 -33.40 -16.20 -15.43
N LYS A 52 -33.58 -14.97 -14.93
CA LYS A 52 -32.73 -13.83 -15.31
C LYS A 52 -31.34 -14.03 -14.72
N SER A 53 -30.33 -14.16 -15.59
CA SER A 53 -28.96 -14.12 -15.17
C SER A 53 -28.56 -12.71 -14.77
N TYR A 54 -27.84 -12.55 -13.67
CA TYR A 54 -27.31 -11.30 -13.18
C TYR A 54 -25.86 -11.15 -13.68
N GLY A 55 -25.62 -10.17 -14.52
CA GLY A 55 -24.32 -9.96 -15.15
C GLY A 55 -23.71 -8.60 -14.80
N VAL A 56 -22.50 -8.34 -15.31
CA VAL A 56 -21.80 -7.07 -15.08
C VAL A 56 -22.57 -5.85 -15.60
N ALA A 57 -23.47 -6.04 -16.58
CA ALA A 57 -24.32 -4.97 -17.10
C ALA A 57 -25.38 -4.50 -16.08
N ASP A 58 -25.70 -5.33 -15.08
CA ASP A 58 -26.66 -5.02 -14.01
C ASP A 58 -25.99 -4.30 -12.83
N LEU A 59 -24.64 -4.23 -12.81
CA LEU A 59 -23.86 -3.61 -11.74
C LEU A 59 -23.88 -2.08 -11.84
N GLN A 60 -23.81 -1.43 -10.68
CA GLN A 60 -23.82 0.02 -10.55
C GLN A 60 -22.42 0.55 -10.26
N THR A 61 -22.02 1.61 -10.95
CA THR A 61 -20.84 2.40 -10.55
C THR A 61 -21.17 3.15 -9.26
N ILE A 62 -20.25 3.13 -8.32
CA ILE A 62 -20.38 3.86 -7.06
C ILE A 62 -19.90 5.29 -7.26
N ASP A 63 -20.61 6.27 -6.70
CA ASP A 63 -20.16 7.64 -6.52
C ASP A 63 -19.64 7.88 -5.10
N GLU A 64 -18.99 9.00 -4.87
CA GLU A 64 -18.37 9.37 -3.58
C GLU A 64 -19.37 9.36 -2.41
N TYR A 65 -20.60 9.77 -2.65
CA TYR A 65 -21.66 9.76 -1.64
C TYR A 65 -22.08 8.34 -1.24
N SER A 66 -22.15 7.45 -2.20
CA SER A 66 -22.47 6.02 -2.00
C SER A 66 -21.40 5.28 -1.21
N LEU A 67 -20.15 5.77 -1.26
CA LEU A 67 -18.99 5.20 -0.59
C LEU A 67 -19.09 5.25 0.94
N ASP A 68 -19.28 6.45 1.48
CA ASP A 68 -19.49 6.64 2.93
C ASP A 68 -20.69 5.84 3.43
N LYS A 69 -21.74 5.73 2.60
CA LYS A 69 -22.90 4.91 2.89
C LYS A 69 -22.53 3.42 2.98
N LYS A 70 -21.76 2.88 2.04
CA LYS A 70 -21.32 1.48 2.03
C LYS A 70 -20.41 1.15 3.22
N TYR A 71 -19.49 2.05 3.56
CA TYR A 71 -18.70 1.92 4.77
C TYR A 71 -19.57 1.85 6.04
N ASN A 72 -20.52 2.79 6.18
CA ASN A 72 -21.42 2.81 7.33
C ASN A 72 -22.31 1.56 7.38
N GLU A 73 -22.75 1.06 6.22
CA GLU A 73 -23.51 -0.18 6.09
C GLU A 73 -22.70 -1.38 6.60
N PHE A 74 -21.43 -1.50 6.19
CA PHE A 74 -20.54 -2.55 6.69
C PHE A 74 -20.31 -2.43 8.20
N ALA A 75 -20.04 -1.24 8.71
CA ALA A 75 -19.88 -1.01 10.15
C ALA A 75 -21.17 -1.36 10.94
N LEU A 76 -22.35 -1.13 10.36
CA LEU A 76 -23.61 -1.55 10.96
C LEU A 76 -23.77 -3.08 10.97
N ILE A 77 -23.38 -3.76 9.89
CA ILE A 77 -23.36 -5.24 9.83
C ILE A 77 -22.49 -5.79 10.96
N LEU A 78 -21.26 -5.28 11.12
CA LEU A 78 -20.35 -5.71 12.19
C LEU A 78 -20.94 -5.49 13.59
N ARG A 79 -21.54 -4.33 13.84
CA ARG A 79 -22.19 -4.01 15.12
C ARG A 79 -23.41 -4.88 15.38
N LYS A 80 -24.27 -5.08 14.39
CA LYS A 80 -25.46 -5.95 14.47
C LYS A 80 -25.10 -7.36 14.93
N HIS A 81 -23.98 -7.86 14.46
CA HIS A 81 -23.50 -9.22 14.75
C HIS A 81 -22.47 -9.29 15.87
N THR A 82 -22.19 -8.16 16.56
CA THR A 82 -21.29 -8.08 17.72
C THR A 82 -19.86 -8.55 17.37
N ILE A 83 -19.38 -8.19 16.16
CA ILE A 83 -18.01 -8.48 15.74
C ILE A 83 -17.09 -7.41 16.30
N SER A 84 -16.21 -7.80 17.23
CA SER A 84 -15.29 -6.89 17.92
C SER A 84 -13.93 -6.75 17.20
N SER A 85 -13.48 -7.76 16.48
CA SER A 85 -12.23 -7.73 15.72
C SER A 85 -12.43 -7.09 14.35
N HIS A 86 -12.22 -5.78 14.28
CA HIS A 86 -12.31 -5.03 13.03
C HIS A 86 -11.24 -5.45 12.02
N GLU A 87 -10.05 -5.83 12.47
CA GLU A 87 -8.96 -6.31 11.61
C GLU A 87 -9.32 -7.60 10.90
N ASN A 88 -9.84 -8.58 11.64
CA ASN A 88 -10.29 -9.84 11.03
C ASN A 88 -11.44 -9.59 10.05
N ALA A 89 -12.39 -8.72 10.39
CA ALA A 89 -13.50 -8.38 9.50
C ALA A 89 -13.01 -7.72 8.22
N PHE A 90 -12.00 -6.87 8.31
CA PHE A 90 -11.38 -6.23 7.16
C PHE A 90 -10.67 -7.24 6.24
N ASP A 91 -9.89 -8.18 6.79
CA ASP A 91 -9.26 -9.25 6.01
C ASP A 91 -10.31 -10.07 5.22
N LYS A 92 -11.47 -10.38 5.84
CA LYS A 92 -12.56 -11.08 5.14
C LYS A 92 -13.19 -10.22 4.04
N LEU A 93 -13.28 -8.91 4.24
CA LEU A 93 -13.75 -7.99 3.22
C LEU A 93 -12.79 -7.94 2.02
N VAL A 94 -11.46 -7.92 2.26
CA VAL A 94 -10.43 -7.99 1.21
C VAL A 94 -10.57 -9.28 0.41
N ASN A 95 -10.78 -10.41 1.08
CA ASN A 95 -11.01 -11.69 0.41
C ASN A 95 -12.28 -11.66 -0.46
N LEU A 96 -13.33 -10.96 -0.02
CA LEU A 96 -14.55 -10.76 -0.83
C LEU A 96 -14.32 -9.83 -2.02
N PHE A 97 -13.51 -8.78 -1.88
CA PHE A 97 -13.12 -7.94 -3.02
C PHE A 97 -12.36 -8.74 -4.06
N LEU A 98 -11.39 -9.56 -3.62
CA LEU A 98 -10.65 -10.44 -4.52
C LEU A 98 -11.57 -11.41 -5.27
N ALA A 99 -12.50 -12.05 -4.55
CA ALA A 99 -13.48 -12.96 -5.15
C ALA A 99 -14.39 -12.21 -6.15
N LYS A 100 -14.82 -10.98 -5.83
CA LYS A 100 -15.68 -10.17 -6.68
C LYS A 100 -14.97 -9.70 -7.96
N ILE A 101 -13.71 -9.30 -7.87
CA ILE A 101 -12.88 -8.94 -9.03
C ILE A 101 -12.80 -10.11 -10.02
N ILE A 102 -12.52 -11.30 -9.51
CA ILE A 102 -12.48 -12.52 -10.32
C ILE A 102 -13.84 -12.82 -10.94
N ASP A 103 -14.91 -12.67 -10.18
CA ASP A 103 -16.26 -12.91 -10.67
C ASP A 103 -16.63 -11.97 -11.84
N GLU A 104 -16.42 -10.69 -11.68
CA GLU A 104 -16.67 -9.70 -12.73
C GLU A 104 -15.83 -9.94 -13.99
N ARG A 105 -14.57 -10.38 -13.83
CA ARG A 105 -13.64 -10.62 -14.94
C ARG A 105 -14.02 -11.88 -15.74
N TYR A 106 -14.39 -12.96 -15.06
CA TYR A 106 -14.55 -14.27 -15.70
C TYR A 106 -16.00 -14.73 -15.86
N ASN A 107 -16.91 -14.18 -15.06
CA ASN A 107 -18.33 -14.57 -15.06
C ASN A 107 -19.22 -13.38 -15.47
N SER A 108 -18.76 -12.54 -16.38
CA SER A 108 -19.40 -11.27 -16.77
C SER A 108 -20.87 -11.39 -17.18
N LYS A 109 -21.30 -12.56 -17.68
CA LYS A 109 -22.68 -12.83 -18.09
C LYS A 109 -23.56 -13.38 -16.96
N GLU A 110 -22.94 -14.07 -15.98
CA GLU A 110 -23.66 -14.71 -14.87
C GLU A 110 -22.75 -14.70 -13.63
N LEU A 111 -22.90 -13.64 -12.84
CA LEU A 111 -22.12 -13.44 -11.62
C LEU A 111 -22.45 -14.48 -10.56
N GLN A 112 -21.44 -14.90 -9.82
CA GLN A 112 -21.53 -15.91 -8.78
C GLN A 112 -21.49 -15.32 -7.36
N LEU A 113 -20.89 -14.13 -7.20
CA LEU A 113 -20.82 -13.42 -5.92
C LEU A 113 -22.12 -12.65 -5.69
N LEU A 114 -23.18 -13.38 -5.44
CA LEU A 114 -24.49 -12.83 -5.10
C LEU A 114 -25.28 -13.85 -4.28
N TRP A 115 -26.24 -13.36 -3.51
CA TRP A 115 -27.24 -14.17 -2.85
C TRP A 115 -28.45 -14.37 -3.79
N LYS A 116 -28.64 -15.60 -4.27
CA LYS A 116 -29.72 -15.92 -5.22
C LYS A 116 -31.11 -15.99 -4.55
N GLY A 117 -31.19 -15.79 -3.24
CA GLY A 117 -32.40 -15.88 -2.45
C GLY A 117 -32.63 -17.26 -1.86
N ALA A 118 -33.36 -17.30 -0.74
CA ALA A 118 -33.60 -18.51 0.03
C ALA A 118 -34.32 -19.65 -0.75
N ALA A 119 -34.99 -19.31 -1.86
CA ALA A 119 -35.65 -20.29 -2.71
C ALA A 119 -34.69 -21.02 -3.68
N TYR A 120 -33.54 -20.41 -3.97
CA TYR A 120 -32.62 -20.87 -5.02
C TYR A 120 -31.21 -21.11 -4.50
N ASP A 121 -30.93 -20.72 -3.27
CA ASP A 121 -29.59 -20.74 -2.70
C ASP A 121 -29.59 -21.20 -1.24
N ASP A 122 -28.54 -21.87 -0.86
CA ASP A 122 -28.24 -22.17 0.53
C ASP A 122 -26.85 -21.65 0.92
N TYR A 123 -26.57 -21.63 2.22
CA TYR A 123 -25.32 -21.06 2.72
C TYR A 123 -24.06 -21.87 2.30
N PHE A 124 -24.20 -23.18 2.03
CA PHE A 124 -23.11 -24.00 1.56
C PHE A 124 -22.79 -23.70 0.10
N SER A 125 -23.82 -23.65 -0.75
CA SER A 125 -23.69 -23.32 -2.17
C SER A 125 -23.08 -21.91 -2.36
N LEU A 126 -23.51 -20.94 -1.56
CA LEU A 126 -22.94 -19.61 -1.56
C LEU A 126 -21.45 -19.65 -1.22
N GLN A 127 -21.07 -20.31 -0.12
CA GLN A 127 -19.67 -20.39 0.28
C GLN A 127 -18.81 -21.15 -0.73
N ASP A 128 -19.32 -22.21 -1.36
CA ASP A 128 -18.60 -22.93 -2.41
C ASP A 128 -18.26 -22.03 -3.60
N ARG A 129 -19.22 -21.24 -4.06
CA ARG A 129 -18.97 -20.28 -5.15
C ARG A 129 -17.90 -19.26 -4.76
N LEU A 130 -18.00 -18.71 -3.56
CA LEU A 130 -17.02 -17.73 -3.07
C LEU A 130 -15.63 -18.32 -2.89
N ILE A 131 -15.52 -19.54 -2.33
CA ILE A 131 -14.24 -20.22 -2.15
C ILE A 131 -13.59 -20.48 -3.52
N ASN A 132 -14.36 -20.88 -4.53
CA ASN A 132 -13.84 -21.11 -5.87
C ASN A 132 -13.34 -19.81 -6.53
N LEU A 133 -14.08 -18.71 -6.37
CA LEU A 133 -13.63 -17.39 -6.85
C LEU A 133 -12.35 -16.95 -6.12
N TYR A 134 -12.30 -17.10 -4.81
CA TYR A 134 -11.14 -16.75 -3.99
C TYR A 134 -9.91 -17.59 -4.38
N LYS A 135 -10.05 -18.91 -4.52
CA LYS A 135 -8.96 -19.79 -4.98
C LYS A 135 -8.38 -19.34 -6.31
N ARG A 136 -9.26 -19.00 -7.26
CA ARG A 136 -8.82 -18.51 -8.56
C ARG A 136 -8.10 -17.18 -8.42
N GLY A 137 -8.59 -16.27 -7.57
CA GLY A 137 -7.93 -15.00 -7.29
C GLY A 137 -6.56 -15.17 -6.64
N MET A 138 -6.44 -16.06 -5.66
CA MET A 138 -5.16 -16.37 -5.03
C MET A 138 -4.14 -16.92 -6.04
N LYS A 139 -4.57 -17.84 -6.90
CA LYS A 139 -3.69 -18.36 -7.95
C LYS A 139 -3.28 -17.30 -8.97
N GLU A 140 -4.22 -16.46 -9.41
CA GLU A 140 -3.97 -15.47 -10.47
C GLU A 140 -3.11 -14.30 -9.99
N PHE A 141 -3.39 -13.79 -8.77
CA PHE A 141 -2.71 -12.59 -8.26
C PHE A 141 -1.46 -12.87 -7.43
N PHE A 142 -1.40 -14.05 -6.80
CA PHE A 142 -0.31 -14.39 -5.87
C PHE A 142 0.47 -15.66 -6.27
N GLY A 143 -0.01 -16.39 -7.28
CA GLY A 143 0.57 -17.69 -7.61
C GLY A 143 0.27 -18.78 -6.56
N ASP A 144 -0.49 -18.46 -5.52
CA ASP A 144 -0.76 -19.36 -4.39
C ASP A 144 -1.86 -20.36 -4.70
N GLU A 145 -1.60 -21.62 -4.44
CA GLU A 145 -2.61 -22.67 -4.51
C GLU A 145 -3.26 -22.89 -3.15
N VAL A 146 -4.49 -22.37 -3.00
CA VAL A 146 -5.28 -22.58 -1.79
C VAL A 146 -5.75 -24.03 -1.70
N ALA A 147 -5.26 -24.75 -0.68
CA ALA A 147 -5.68 -26.12 -0.43
C ALA A 147 -7.18 -26.18 -0.07
N SER A 148 -7.96 -26.89 -0.85
CA SER A 148 -9.38 -27.15 -0.55
C SER A 148 -9.81 -28.48 -1.12
N VAL A 149 -10.83 -29.07 -0.50
CA VAL A 149 -11.44 -30.31 -0.99
C VAL A 149 -12.66 -29.95 -1.79
N GLU A 150 -12.70 -30.37 -3.06
CA GLU A 150 -13.86 -30.19 -3.92
C GLU A 150 -14.96 -31.19 -3.60
N ASN A 151 -16.23 -30.82 -3.77
CA ASN A 151 -17.35 -31.70 -3.47
C ASN A 151 -17.31 -33.00 -4.31
N TRP A 152 -16.88 -32.91 -5.58
CA TRP A 152 -16.72 -34.08 -6.44
C TRP A 152 -15.64 -35.04 -5.95
N GLN A 153 -14.56 -34.54 -5.34
CA GLN A 153 -13.50 -35.38 -4.77
C GLN A 153 -14.02 -36.15 -3.56
N ILE A 154 -14.86 -35.52 -2.74
CA ILE A 154 -15.52 -36.19 -1.62
C ILE A 154 -16.46 -37.28 -2.13
N GLU A 155 -17.26 -37.00 -3.16
CA GLU A 155 -18.16 -38.00 -3.74
C GLU A 155 -17.40 -39.12 -4.42
N ASP A 156 -16.32 -38.82 -5.15
CA ASP A 156 -15.50 -39.78 -5.87
C ASP A 156 -14.77 -40.73 -4.92
N ALA A 157 -14.26 -40.22 -3.81
CA ALA A 157 -13.60 -41.04 -2.78
C ALA A 157 -14.50 -42.14 -2.20
N PHE A 158 -15.82 -41.98 -2.30
CA PHE A 158 -16.80 -42.92 -1.75
C PHE A 158 -17.53 -43.76 -2.81
N LYS A 159 -17.20 -43.65 -4.09
CA LYS A 159 -17.83 -44.43 -5.18
C LYS A 159 -17.72 -45.96 -5.01
N PHE A 160 -16.65 -46.39 -4.36
CA PHE A 160 -16.34 -47.82 -4.21
C PHE A 160 -16.82 -48.42 -2.89
N LEU A 161 -17.45 -47.65 -2.02
CA LEU A 161 -18.01 -48.16 -0.77
C LEU A 161 -19.38 -48.82 -1.03
N THR A 162 -19.51 -50.10 -0.67
CA THR A 162 -20.75 -50.86 -0.83
C THR A 162 -21.84 -50.45 0.16
N ALA A 163 -23.11 -50.71 -0.19
CA ALA A 163 -24.32 -50.19 0.47
C ALA A 163 -24.48 -50.44 1.99
N LYS A 164 -23.68 -51.30 2.61
CA LYS A 164 -23.70 -51.53 4.07
C LYS A 164 -22.97 -50.48 4.89
N ALA A 165 -22.39 -49.44 4.25
CA ALA A 165 -21.58 -48.41 4.88
C ALA A 165 -22.24 -47.01 4.83
N ASP A 166 -23.54 -46.90 4.55
CA ASP A 166 -24.21 -45.61 4.32
C ASP A 166 -24.11 -44.65 5.52
N GLU A 167 -24.29 -45.13 6.76
CA GLU A 167 -24.13 -44.28 7.95
C GLU A 167 -22.69 -43.82 8.15
N ALA A 168 -21.72 -44.69 7.94
CA ALA A 168 -20.30 -44.34 8.03
C ALA A 168 -19.91 -43.37 6.93
N ARG A 169 -20.39 -43.57 5.70
CA ARG A 169 -20.23 -42.71 4.55
C ARG A 169 -20.78 -41.31 4.82
N ASP A 170 -22.00 -41.21 5.33
CA ASP A 170 -22.62 -39.91 5.66
C ASP A 170 -21.92 -39.21 6.81
N THR A 171 -21.42 -39.94 7.80
CA THR A 171 -20.63 -39.38 8.91
C THR A 171 -19.31 -38.81 8.40
N ILE A 172 -18.60 -39.52 7.52
CA ILE A 172 -17.35 -39.05 6.93
C ILE A 172 -17.59 -37.85 6.00
N LYS A 173 -18.66 -37.87 5.19
CA LYS A 173 -19.05 -36.71 4.36
C LYS A 173 -19.33 -35.48 5.21
N LYS A 174 -20.05 -35.66 6.32
CA LYS A 174 -20.27 -34.55 7.28
C LYS A 174 -18.96 -34.03 7.86
N TYR A 175 -18.02 -34.91 8.17
CA TYR A 175 -16.70 -34.54 8.66
C TYR A 175 -15.92 -33.71 7.64
N PHE A 176 -15.86 -34.16 6.37
CA PHE A 176 -15.21 -33.36 5.30
C PHE A 176 -15.90 -32.03 5.03
N ARG A 177 -17.24 -31.99 5.09
CA ARG A 177 -17.97 -30.71 5.01
C ARG A 177 -17.59 -29.79 6.16
N ARG A 178 -17.45 -30.29 7.39
CA ARG A 178 -16.98 -29.49 8.53
C ARG A 178 -15.57 -28.97 8.32
N LEU A 179 -14.65 -29.80 7.85
CA LEU A 179 -13.29 -29.35 7.52
C LEU A 179 -13.30 -28.23 6.47
N LYS A 180 -14.10 -28.37 5.43
CA LYS A 180 -14.19 -27.42 4.32
C LYS A 180 -14.73 -26.04 4.77
N TYR A 181 -15.79 -26.03 5.57
CA TYR A 181 -16.53 -24.80 5.87
C TYR A 181 -16.24 -24.22 7.25
N PHE A 182 -15.72 -25.00 8.19
CA PHE A 182 -15.45 -24.53 9.54
C PHE A 182 -13.96 -24.18 9.71
N ASN A 183 -13.06 -25.05 9.26
CA ASN A 183 -11.63 -24.82 9.38
C ASN A 183 -11.10 -24.09 8.14
N ASN A 184 -10.21 -23.13 8.34
CA ASN A 184 -9.57 -22.38 7.24
C ASN A 184 -10.52 -21.68 6.27
N ASN A 185 -11.71 -21.28 6.72
CA ASN A 185 -12.66 -20.55 5.89
C ASN A 185 -12.20 -19.11 5.66
N PRO A 186 -11.83 -18.71 4.42
CA PRO A 186 -11.35 -17.36 4.13
C PRO A 186 -12.41 -16.27 4.35
N PHE A 187 -13.68 -16.64 4.58
CA PHE A 187 -14.82 -15.76 4.79
C PHE A 187 -15.43 -15.89 6.19
N ALA A 188 -14.68 -16.43 7.15
CA ALA A 188 -15.13 -16.57 8.51
C ALA A 188 -14.92 -15.29 9.32
N PHE A 189 -15.96 -14.50 9.51
CA PHE A 189 -15.99 -13.33 10.40
C PHE A 189 -15.96 -13.71 11.89
N LEU A 190 -16.33 -14.95 12.20
CA LEU A 190 -16.35 -15.56 13.52
C LEU A 190 -15.41 -16.75 13.55
N ASP A 191 -15.00 -17.15 14.75
CA ASP A 191 -14.31 -18.45 14.95
C ASP A 191 -15.33 -19.59 14.82
N VAL A 192 -15.39 -20.18 13.62
CA VAL A 192 -16.38 -21.19 13.27
C VAL A 192 -15.89 -22.58 13.64
N HIS A 193 -16.33 -23.10 14.77
CA HIS A 193 -16.00 -24.45 15.24
C HIS A 193 -17.22 -25.38 15.44
N ASN A 194 -18.44 -24.88 15.20
CA ASN A 194 -19.68 -25.66 15.27
C ASN A 194 -20.73 -25.14 14.26
N GLU A 195 -21.81 -25.91 14.09
CA GLU A 195 -22.87 -25.56 13.14
C GLU A 195 -23.59 -24.26 13.47
N GLN A 196 -23.82 -23.98 14.74
CA GLN A 196 -24.49 -22.74 15.15
C GLN A 196 -23.68 -21.50 14.74
N LEU A 197 -22.36 -21.53 14.95
CA LEU A 197 -21.45 -20.46 14.53
C LEU A 197 -21.31 -20.41 13.02
N PHE A 198 -21.36 -21.56 12.33
CA PHE A 198 -21.40 -21.59 10.88
C PHE A 198 -22.60 -20.81 10.33
N TYR A 199 -23.81 -21.09 10.81
CA TYR A 199 -25.01 -20.38 10.34
C TYR A 199 -24.98 -18.90 10.75
N LYS A 200 -24.50 -18.59 11.93
CA LYS A 200 -24.32 -17.18 12.34
C LYS A 200 -23.34 -16.46 11.41
N ASN A 201 -22.21 -17.08 11.09
CA ASN A 201 -21.25 -16.54 10.12
C ASN A 201 -21.87 -16.39 8.72
N ALA A 202 -22.63 -17.37 8.28
CA ALA A 202 -23.26 -17.37 6.97
C ALA A 202 -24.27 -16.20 6.80
N VAL A 203 -24.98 -15.83 7.86
CA VAL A 203 -25.84 -14.64 7.86
C VAL A 203 -25.01 -13.35 7.71
N ILE A 204 -23.90 -13.25 8.43
CA ILE A 204 -22.99 -12.09 8.32
C ILE A 204 -22.44 -11.98 6.90
N LEU A 205 -21.97 -13.09 6.36
CA LEU A 205 -21.44 -13.21 5.01
C LEU A 205 -22.50 -12.82 3.97
N LYS A 206 -23.72 -13.31 4.10
CA LYS A 206 -24.84 -12.97 3.23
C LYS A 206 -25.15 -11.45 3.29
N ASP A 207 -25.22 -10.87 4.49
CA ASP A 207 -25.50 -9.44 4.66
C ASP A 207 -24.36 -8.62 3.98
N THR A 208 -23.11 -9.03 4.14
CA THR A 208 -21.95 -8.38 3.50
C THR A 208 -21.96 -8.53 1.98
N ILE A 209 -22.31 -9.71 1.45
CA ILE A 209 -22.45 -9.91 0.01
C ILE A 209 -23.58 -9.06 -0.56
N SER A 210 -24.71 -8.99 0.12
CA SER A 210 -25.84 -8.15 -0.30
C SER A 210 -25.47 -6.67 -0.38
N MET A 211 -24.53 -6.22 0.44
CA MET A 211 -23.97 -4.87 0.37
C MET A 211 -23.06 -4.67 -0.87
N LEU A 212 -22.30 -5.72 -1.27
CA LEU A 212 -21.28 -5.65 -2.32
C LEU A 212 -21.79 -6.05 -3.70
N GLN A 213 -22.80 -6.92 -3.79
CA GLN A 213 -23.19 -7.60 -5.03
C GLN A 213 -23.55 -6.65 -6.18
N ASP A 214 -24.15 -5.50 -5.88
CA ASP A 214 -24.60 -4.54 -6.88
C ASP A 214 -23.50 -3.55 -7.34
N ILE A 215 -22.32 -3.62 -6.76
CA ILE A 215 -21.20 -2.71 -7.05
C ILE A 215 -20.39 -3.23 -8.23
N TYR A 216 -19.97 -2.33 -9.15
CA TYR A 216 -19.06 -2.63 -10.24
C TYR A 216 -17.63 -2.23 -9.87
N LEU A 217 -16.75 -3.19 -9.56
CA LEU A 217 -15.38 -2.94 -9.14
C LEU A 217 -14.41 -2.80 -10.32
N THR A 218 -14.62 -3.53 -11.42
CA THR A 218 -13.63 -3.65 -12.50
C THR A 218 -13.89 -2.73 -13.69
N LYS A 219 -14.87 -1.81 -13.60
CA LYS A 219 -15.16 -0.87 -14.68
C LYS A 219 -14.05 0.15 -14.85
N ASN A 220 -13.45 0.19 -16.04
CA ASN A 220 -12.29 1.03 -16.41
C ASN A 220 -12.59 2.53 -16.52
N THR A 221 -13.36 3.12 -15.62
CA THR A 221 -13.56 4.56 -15.57
C THR A 221 -13.07 5.07 -14.22
N ASP A 222 -11.99 5.85 -14.23
CA ASP A 222 -11.41 6.58 -13.09
C ASP A 222 -11.55 5.86 -11.73
N ASN A 223 -10.84 4.72 -11.60
CA ASN A 223 -10.91 3.84 -10.43
C ASN A 223 -10.29 4.46 -9.15
N GLN A 224 -9.82 5.70 -9.20
CA GLN A 224 -9.29 6.42 -8.04
C GLN A 224 -10.28 6.37 -6.86
N PHE A 225 -11.53 6.40 -7.18
CA PHE A 225 -12.64 6.36 -6.26
C PHE A 225 -12.79 5.01 -5.51
N LEU A 226 -12.56 3.89 -6.19
CA LEU A 226 -12.58 2.57 -5.55
C LEU A 226 -11.37 2.37 -4.63
N GLY A 227 -10.24 2.96 -5.00
CA GLY A 227 -9.09 3.02 -4.11
C GLY A 227 -9.37 3.85 -2.86
N ASP A 228 -10.07 4.99 -2.98
CA ASP A 228 -10.49 5.80 -1.84
C ASP A 228 -11.47 5.05 -0.93
N LEU A 229 -12.35 4.21 -1.51
CA LEU A 229 -13.21 3.28 -0.77
C LEU A 229 -12.38 2.31 0.08
N PHE A 230 -11.42 1.69 -0.57
CA PHE A 230 -10.53 0.72 0.06
C PHE A 230 -9.67 1.37 1.14
N GLU A 231 -9.11 2.54 0.87
CA GLU A 231 -8.37 3.34 1.85
C GLU A 231 -9.26 3.77 3.04
N GLY A 232 -10.51 4.14 2.78
CA GLY A 232 -11.49 4.43 3.83
C GLY A 232 -11.73 3.24 4.76
N PHE A 233 -11.78 2.03 4.22
CA PHE A 233 -11.87 0.79 5.01
C PHE A 233 -10.56 0.49 5.75
N LEU A 234 -9.40 0.67 5.12
CA LEU A 234 -8.09 0.48 5.73
C LEU A 234 -7.87 1.40 6.93
N ASN A 235 -8.05 2.70 6.73
CA ASN A 235 -7.77 3.71 7.76
C ASN A 235 -8.65 3.57 9.01
N ARG A 236 -9.81 2.93 8.89
CA ARG A 236 -10.76 2.76 9.98
C ARG A 236 -10.83 1.33 10.52
N GLY A 237 -10.37 0.34 9.76
CA GLY A 237 -10.47 -1.08 10.09
C GLY A 237 -9.19 -1.71 10.64
N VAL A 238 -8.03 -1.18 10.27
CA VAL A 238 -6.73 -1.73 10.69
C VAL A 238 -6.15 -0.87 11.80
N HIS A 239 -6.18 -1.39 13.03
CA HIS A 239 -5.37 -0.84 14.10
C HIS A 239 -3.91 -1.17 13.82
N GLN A 240 -3.07 -0.14 13.80
CA GLN A 240 -1.64 -0.26 13.58
C GLN A 240 -1.00 -1.05 14.73
N SER A 241 -0.72 -2.32 14.51
CA SER A 241 0.08 -3.13 15.39
C SER A 241 1.56 -2.96 15.03
N GLU A 242 2.41 -2.75 16.03
CA GLU A 242 3.87 -2.84 15.93
C GLU A 242 4.57 -1.92 14.92
N GLY A 243 4.33 -0.60 15.00
CA GLY A 243 5.14 0.38 14.25
C GLY A 243 4.84 0.51 12.76
N GLN A 244 3.79 -0.14 12.26
CA GLN A 244 3.29 0.04 10.91
C GLN A 244 2.45 1.32 10.83
N PHE A 245 2.93 2.32 10.10
CA PHE A 245 2.21 3.57 9.87
C PHE A 245 1.97 3.77 8.38
N PHE A 246 0.70 3.89 8.00
CA PHE A 246 0.37 4.29 6.63
C PHE A 246 0.83 5.72 6.38
N THR A 247 1.50 5.92 5.25
CA THR A 247 1.90 7.26 4.84
C THR A 247 0.69 8.02 4.33
N PRO A 248 0.36 9.19 4.92
CA PRO A 248 -0.77 9.99 4.45
C PRO A 248 -0.65 10.35 2.98
N MET A 249 -1.72 10.24 2.19
CA MET A 249 -1.73 10.48 0.75
C MET A 249 -1.14 11.82 0.32
N PRO A 250 -1.35 12.96 1.02
CA PRO A 250 -0.67 14.21 0.67
C PRO A 250 0.87 14.12 0.71
N ILE A 251 1.41 13.30 1.63
CA ILE A 251 2.86 13.04 1.71
C ILE A 251 3.29 12.15 0.55
N VAL A 252 2.56 11.06 0.28
CA VAL A 252 2.83 10.16 -0.85
C VAL A 252 2.88 10.96 -2.16
N ARG A 253 1.88 11.79 -2.42
CA ARG A 253 1.81 12.66 -3.61
C ARG A 253 2.99 13.62 -3.67
N PHE A 254 3.33 14.27 -2.57
CA PHE A 254 4.49 15.16 -2.49
C PHE A 254 5.78 14.44 -2.86
N LEU A 255 6.04 13.26 -2.27
CA LEU A 255 7.27 12.51 -2.47
C LEU A 255 7.41 12.04 -3.92
N VAL A 256 6.37 11.41 -4.45
CA VAL A 256 6.37 10.90 -5.83
C VAL A 256 6.47 12.04 -6.85
N SER A 257 5.70 13.12 -6.68
CA SER A 257 5.74 14.26 -7.60
C SER A 257 7.04 15.07 -7.54
N SER A 258 7.85 14.87 -6.51
CA SER A 258 9.18 15.50 -6.39
C SER A 258 10.26 14.79 -7.18
N LEU A 259 10.01 13.58 -7.66
CA LEU A 259 10.95 12.82 -8.49
C LEU A 259 10.95 13.32 -9.95
N PRO A 260 12.06 13.16 -10.68
CA PRO A 260 12.17 13.59 -12.08
C PRO A 260 11.49 12.61 -13.04
N LEU A 261 10.19 12.31 -12.83
CA LEU A 261 9.47 11.24 -13.51
C LEU A 261 9.43 11.41 -15.03
N ARG A 262 9.27 12.66 -15.52
CA ARG A 262 9.26 12.95 -16.95
C ARG A 262 10.55 12.48 -17.61
N GLN A 263 11.72 12.88 -17.09
CA GLN A 263 13.03 12.52 -17.63
C GLN A 263 13.26 11.01 -17.60
N ILE A 264 12.78 10.34 -16.55
CA ILE A 264 12.87 8.89 -16.41
C ILE A 264 12.04 8.19 -17.49
N ILE A 265 10.81 8.66 -17.78
CA ILE A 265 9.96 8.07 -18.82
C ILE A 265 10.48 8.39 -20.22
N GLU A 266 11.08 9.56 -20.43
CA GLU A 266 11.65 9.98 -21.70
C GLU A 266 13.00 9.31 -22.02
N SER A 267 13.68 8.68 -21.06
CA SER A 267 15.02 8.06 -21.23
C SER A 267 15.06 6.89 -22.24
N GLY A 268 13.94 6.38 -22.70
CA GLY A 268 13.83 5.35 -23.73
C GLY A 268 13.56 3.95 -23.18
N GLU A 269 14.12 3.58 -22.06
CA GLU A 269 13.85 2.31 -21.36
C GLU A 269 12.62 2.42 -20.48
N ILE A 270 11.90 1.30 -20.30
CA ILE A 270 10.83 1.22 -19.28
C ILE A 270 11.50 1.16 -17.91
N PRO A 271 11.28 2.16 -17.03
CA PRO A 271 11.94 2.20 -15.74
C PRO A 271 11.33 1.16 -14.78
N LYS A 272 12.19 0.44 -14.08
CA LYS A 272 11.76 -0.40 -12.96
C LYS A 272 11.61 0.44 -11.71
N ALA A 273 10.50 0.27 -11.00
CA ALA A 273 10.23 0.96 -9.74
C ALA A 273 9.98 -0.04 -8.61
N ILE A 274 10.44 0.30 -7.41
CA ILE A 274 10.25 -0.56 -6.24
C ILE A 274 9.87 0.24 -5.00
N ASP A 275 9.00 -0.39 -4.19
CA ASP A 275 8.79 -0.09 -2.78
C ASP A 275 9.05 -1.37 -1.98
N TYR A 276 10.13 -1.42 -1.23
CA TYR A 276 10.57 -2.61 -0.50
C TYR A 276 9.88 -2.80 0.87
N ALA A 277 8.93 -1.94 1.22
CA ALA A 277 8.09 -2.01 2.42
C ALA A 277 6.74 -1.36 2.12
N CYS A 278 6.02 -1.91 1.12
CA CYS A 278 4.96 -1.19 0.44
C CYS A 278 3.66 -1.01 1.25
N GLY A 279 3.48 -1.76 2.34
CA GLY A 279 2.27 -1.67 3.14
C GLY A 279 1.02 -1.89 2.29
N ALA A 280 0.15 -0.88 2.23
CA ALA A 280 -1.05 -0.88 1.38
C ALA A 280 -0.80 -0.47 -0.09
N GLY A 281 0.45 -0.28 -0.51
CA GLY A 281 0.81 0.01 -1.90
C GLY A 281 0.62 1.46 -2.36
N HIS A 282 0.44 2.40 -1.45
CA HIS A 282 0.13 3.79 -1.77
C HIS A 282 1.21 4.47 -2.64
N PHE A 283 2.49 4.22 -2.40
CA PHE A 283 3.57 4.77 -3.21
C PHE A 283 3.57 4.20 -4.63
N LEU A 284 3.30 2.91 -4.76
CA LEU A 284 3.29 2.22 -6.05
C LEU A 284 2.13 2.70 -6.92
N THR A 285 0.94 2.77 -6.36
CA THR A 285 -0.26 3.25 -7.07
C THR A 285 -0.15 4.74 -7.44
N GLU A 286 0.39 5.56 -6.54
CA GLU A 286 0.61 6.97 -6.84
C GLU A 286 1.70 7.17 -7.89
N TYR A 287 2.78 6.38 -7.86
CA TYR A 287 3.80 6.40 -8.91
C TYR A 287 3.20 6.03 -10.27
N ALA A 288 2.46 4.93 -10.35
CA ALA A 288 1.77 4.48 -11.57
C ALA A 288 0.81 5.56 -12.10
N ARG A 289 0.05 6.22 -11.21
CA ARG A 289 -0.86 7.31 -11.57
C ARG A 289 -0.11 8.51 -12.15
N GLN A 290 1.03 8.89 -11.56
CA GLN A 290 1.77 10.09 -11.96
C GLN A 290 2.59 9.90 -13.24
N ILE A 291 2.99 8.67 -13.59
CA ILE A 291 3.68 8.42 -14.87
C ILE A 291 2.74 8.35 -16.06
N LYS A 292 1.45 8.03 -15.88
CA LYS A 292 0.47 7.87 -16.96
C LYS A 292 0.40 9.07 -17.91
N PRO A 293 0.36 10.34 -17.47
CA PRO A 293 0.39 11.49 -18.38
C PRO A 293 1.68 11.59 -19.21
N PHE A 294 2.83 11.22 -18.66
CA PHE A 294 4.10 11.25 -19.39
C PHE A 294 4.19 10.13 -20.44
N ILE A 295 3.59 8.97 -20.14
CA ILE A 295 3.43 7.88 -21.13
C ILE A 295 2.53 8.34 -22.27
N GLU A 296 1.39 8.99 -21.97
CA GLU A 296 0.47 9.52 -22.99
C GLU A 296 1.16 10.55 -23.89
N GLU A 297 1.93 11.48 -23.33
CA GLU A 297 2.73 12.44 -24.10
C GLU A 297 3.76 11.74 -25.00
N LYS A 298 4.50 10.76 -24.45
CA LYS A 298 5.51 9.97 -25.19
C LYS A 298 4.91 9.23 -26.40
N MET A 299 3.69 8.70 -26.23
CA MET A 299 2.97 8.01 -27.31
C MET A 299 2.45 8.94 -28.40
N ASN A 300 2.41 10.25 -28.17
CA ASN A 300 1.89 11.26 -29.11
C ASN A 300 0.47 10.95 -29.63
N LEU A 301 -0.42 10.53 -28.74
CA LEU A 301 -1.80 10.14 -29.06
C LEU A 301 -2.73 11.33 -29.39
N GLN A 302 -2.18 12.53 -29.61
CA GLN A 302 -2.97 13.73 -29.94
C GLN A 302 -3.72 13.62 -31.28
N HIS A 303 -3.28 12.72 -32.16
CA HIS A 303 -3.90 12.49 -33.49
C HIS A 303 -4.94 11.36 -33.49
N GLU A 304 -5.13 10.67 -32.35
CA GLU A 304 -6.18 9.66 -32.24
C GLU A 304 -7.52 10.35 -31.93
N HIS A 305 -8.46 10.25 -32.87
CA HIS A 305 -9.76 10.92 -32.79
C HIS A 305 -10.85 10.08 -32.09
N ASP A 306 -10.65 8.76 -32.00
CA ASP A 306 -11.55 7.89 -31.24
C ASP A 306 -11.14 7.81 -29.77
N PRO A 307 -11.95 8.34 -28.82
CA PRO A 307 -11.62 8.32 -27.41
C PRO A 307 -11.44 6.92 -26.85
N LYS A 308 -12.20 5.92 -27.33
CA LYS A 308 -12.09 4.53 -26.87
C LYS A 308 -10.80 3.89 -27.36
N ALA A 309 -10.48 4.04 -28.65
CA ALA A 309 -9.24 3.55 -29.21
C ALA A 309 -8.01 4.20 -28.56
N LYS A 310 -8.10 5.50 -28.24
CA LYS A 310 -7.06 6.22 -27.49
C LYS A 310 -6.85 5.63 -26.11
N GLU A 311 -7.92 5.41 -25.37
CA GLU A 311 -7.88 4.85 -24.02
C GLU A 311 -7.34 3.41 -24.02
N GLU A 312 -7.77 2.56 -24.95
CA GLU A 312 -7.29 1.18 -25.07
C GLU A 312 -5.78 1.14 -25.36
N LYS A 313 -5.29 1.98 -26.28
CA LYS A 313 -3.86 2.08 -26.61
C LYS A 313 -3.04 2.56 -25.41
N LEU A 314 -3.53 3.59 -24.71
CA LEU A 314 -2.87 4.13 -23.53
C LEU A 314 -2.82 3.08 -22.41
N ASN A 315 -3.91 2.40 -22.13
CA ASN A 315 -3.97 1.38 -21.08
C ASN A 315 -3.05 0.19 -21.42
N ALA A 316 -3.00 -0.24 -22.68
CA ALA A 316 -2.08 -1.29 -23.12
C ALA A 316 -0.61 -0.88 -22.97
N GLU A 317 -0.26 0.38 -23.23
CA GLU A 317 1.10 0.87 -23.01
C GLU A 317 1.42 1.03 -21.54
N CYS A 318 0.52 1.65 -20.74
CA CYS A 318 0.67 1.77 -19.30
C CYS A 318 0.88 0.42 -18.61
N PHE A 319 0.19 -0.63 -19.07
CA PHE A 319 0.34 -1.97 -18.53
C PHE A 319 1.78 -2.51 -18.65
N LYS A 320 2.52 -2.14 -19.71
CA LYS A 320 3.94 -2.51 -19.85
C LYS A 320 4.79 -1.88 -18.75
N TYR A 321 4.52 -0.60 -18.41
CA TYR A 321 5.21 0.09 -17.32
C TYR A 321 4.80 -0.46 -15.96
N PHE A 322 3.53 -0.79 -15.78
CA PHE A 322 3.03 -1.31 -14.50
C PHE A 322 3.63 -2.66 -14.15
N LYS A 323 3.95 -3.49 -15.14
CA LYS A 323 4.68 -4.77 -14.93
C LYS A 323 6.08 -4.60 -14.36
N GLU A 324 6.69 -3.44 -14.52
CA GLU A 324 8.02 -3.12 -14.00
C GLU A 324 7.95 -2.40 -12.63
N ILE A 325 6.75 -2.37 -12.01
CA ILE A 325 6.53 -1.83 -10.68
C ILE A 325 6.37 -2.98 -9.69
N VAL A 326 7.24 -3.01 -8.69
CA VAL A 326 7.30 -4.09 -7.69
C VAL A 326 7.11 -3.53 -6.29
N GLY A 327 6.30 -4.18 -5.49
CA GLY A 327 6.20 -3.97 -4.05
C GLY A 327 6.70 -5.19 -3.28
N ILE A 328 7.31 -4.98 -2.12
CA ILE A 328 7.59 -6.06 -1.16
C ILE A 328 6.86 -5.75 0.13
N GLU A 329 6.14 -6.73 0.67
CA GLU A 329 5.43 -6.59 1.94
C GLU A 329 5.53 -7.87 2.78
N LYS A 330 5.99 -7.72 4.02
CA LYS A 330 6.21 -8.83 4.96
C LYS A 330 4.92 -9.33 5.60
N ASP A 331 3.91 -8.48 5.76
CA ASP A 331 2.60 -8.89 6.27
C ASP A 331 1.77 -9.44 5.11
N TYR A 332 1.42 -10.74 5.20
CA TYR A 332 0.63 -11.43 4.18
C TYR A 332 -0.73 -10.78 3.92
N ARG A 333 -1.37 -10.20 4.94
CA ARG A 333 -2.67 -9.53 4.79
C ARG A 333 -2.49 -8.22 4.02
N LEU A 334 -1.47 -7.43 4.35
CA LEU A 334 -1.17 -6.17 3.66
C LEU A 334 -0.70 -6.40 2.23
N SER A 335 0.04 -7.47 1.95
CA SER A 335 0.41 -7.82 0.57
C SER A 335 -0.82 -8.08 -0.30
N LYS A 336 -1.82 -8.81 0.22
CA LYS A 336 -3.12 -8.99 -0.46
C LYS A 336 -3.85 -7.65 -0.67
N VAL A 337 -3.89 -6.83 0.38
CA VAL A 337 -4.48 -5.51 0.35
C VAL A 337 -3.87 -4.67 -0.76
N SER A 338 -2.55 -4.62 -0.82
CA SER A 338 -1.79 -3.85 -1.80
C SER A 338 -2.06 -4.31 -3.23
N GLN A 339 -2.09 -5.62 -3.46
CA GLN A 339 -2.39 -6.21 -4.78
C GLN A 339 -3.82 -5.91 -5.22
N VAL A 340 -4.80 -6.07 -4.32
CA VAL A 340 -6.21 -5.76 -4.60
C VAL A 340 -6.39 -4.26 -4.86
N ALA A 341 -5.72 -3.39 -4.08
CA ALA A 341 -5.75 -1.95 -4.29
C ALA A 341 -5.19 -1.56 -5.67
N ALA A 342 -4.01 -2.09 -6.05
CA ALA A 342 -3.43 -1.85 -7.37
C ALA A 342 -4.41 -2.22 -8.50
N PHE A 343 -5.07 -3.37 -8.38
CA PHE A 343 -6.09 -3.77 -9.32
C PHE A 343 -7.29 -2.81 -9.36
N MET A 344 -7.80 -2.39 -8.20
CA MET A 344 -8.94 -1.47 -8.10
C MET A 344 -8.65 -0.09 -8.70
N TYR A 345 -7.37 0.32 -8.71
CA TYR A 345 -6.92 1.51 -9.42
C TYR A 345 -6.68 1.30 -10.93
N GLY A 346 -6.98 0.12 -11.47
CA GLY A 346 -6.71 -0.23 -12.87
C GLY A 346 -5.22 -0.42 -13.18
N MET A 347 -4.44 -0.79 -12.17
CA MET A 347 -2.99 -0.96 -12.24
C MET A 347 -2.59 -2.43 -12.01
N ASP A 348 -3.33 -3.34 -12.61
CA ASP A 348 -3.20 -4.80 -12.44
C ASP A 348 -1.88 -5.39 -12.93
N GLY A 349 -1.04 -4.60 -13.58
CA GLY A 349 0.34 -4.97 -13.90
C GLY A 349 1.31 -4.91 -12.73
N ILE A 350 0.99 -4.16 -11.65
CA ILE A 350 1.85 -4.04 -10.46
C ILE A 350 1.93 -5.39 -9.74
N HIS A 351 3.16 -5.80 -9.42
CA HIS A 351 3.42 -7.05 -8.72
C HIS A 351 3.78 -6.79 -7.25
N ILE A 352 3.08 -7.46 -6.33
CA ILE A 352 3.38 -7.40 -4.90
C ILE A 352 3.95 -8.74 -4.46
N HIS A 353 5.21 -8.70 -4.05
CA HIS A 353 5.91 -9.84 -3.50
C HIS A 353 5.67 -9.95 -1.99
N TYR A 354 5.16 -11.10 -1.54
CA TYR A 354 5.08 -11.41 -0.11
C TYR A 354 6.44 -11.89 0.39
N GLY A 355 7.10 -11.10 1.23
CA GLY A 355 8.43 -11.39 1.74
C GLY A 355 9.03 -10.23 2.51
N ASP A 356 10.22 -10.44 3.06
CA ASP A 356 10.97 -9.38 3.73
C ASP A 356 11.75 -8.54 2.71
N GLY A 357 11.62 -7.21 2.80
CA GLY A 357 12.35 -6.29 1.91
C GLY A 357 13.87 -6.33 2.07
N LEU A 358 14.36 -6.92 3.15
CA LEU A 358 15.80 -7.13 3.41
C LEU A 358 16.31 -8.47 2.88
N GLU A 359 15.43 -9.42 2.54
CA GLU A 359 15.81 -10.71 1.96
C GLU A 359 16.14 -10.59 0.47
N GLU A 360 17.01 -11.48 -0.01
CA GLU A 360 17.24 -11.67 -1.44
C GLU A 360 16.18 -12.60 -2.02
N THR A 361 15.64 -12.22 -3.17
CA THR A 361 14.68 -13.03 -3.92
C THR A 361 15.14 -13.20 -5.35
N SER A 362 14.85 -14.36 -5.96
CA SER A 362 15.26 -14.67 -7.34
C SER A 362 14.77 -13.67 -8.37
N ASP A 363 13.64 -13.01 -8.09
CA ASP A 363 12.93 -12.15 -9.02
C ASP A 363 13.32 -10.66 -8.87
N ILE A 364 13.90 -10.29 -7.74
CA ILE A 364 14.30 -8.92 -7.42
C ILE A 364 15.82 -8.81 -7.45
N LYS A 365 16.33 -8.36 -8.60
CA LYS A 365 17.78 -8.29 -8.83
C LYS A 365 18.34 -6.96 -8.42
N ASP A 366 19.53 -7.00 -7.82
CA ASP A 366 20.29 -5.83 -7.46
C ASP A 366 20.67 -4.98 -8.67
N HIS A 367 20.84 -3.68 -8.45
CA HIS A 367 21.25 -2.68 -9.44
C HIS A 367 20.35 -2.61 -10.70
N THR A 368 19.05 -2.94 -10.56
CA THR A 368 18.11 -2.91 -11.70
C THR A 368 17.06 -1.81 -11.63
N PHE A 369 16.77 -1.28 -10.44
CA PHE A 369 15.68 -0.33 -10.25
C PHE A 369 16.09 1.10 -10.56
N SER A 370 15.24 1.80 -11.31
CA SER A 370 15.40 3.23 -11.66
C SER A 370 14.82 4.15 -10.60
N VAL A 371 13.78 3.68 -9.88
CA VAL A 371 13.02 4.46 -8.89
C VAL A 371 12.76 3.61 -7.66
N LEU A 372 13.03 4.18 -6.48
CA LEU A 372 12.67 3.60 -5.19
C LEU A 372 11.93 4.65 -4.37
N VAL A 373 10.71 4.33 -3.94
CA VAL A 373 9.93 5.19 -3.04
C VAL A 373 9.38 4.33 -1.92
N ALA A 374 9.76 4.61 -0.67
CA ALA A 374 9.39 3.75 0.44
C ALA A 374 9.32 4.50 1.78
N ASN A 375 8.52 3.94 2.68
CA ASN A 375 8.50 4.27 4.10
C ASN A 375 8.73 2.98 4.90
N PRO A 376 9.99 2.52 5.05
CA PRO A 376 10.29 1.27 5.75
C PRO A 376 9.94 1.35 7.25
N PRO A 377 9.82 0.20 7.94
CA PRO A 377 9.57 0.18 9.38
C PRO A 377 10.74 0.78 10.17
N TYR A 378 10.44 1.31 11.39
CA TYR A 378 11.43 1.91 12.28
C TYR A 378 11.48 1.19 13.61
N SER A 379 12.69 1.08 14.16
CA SER A 379 12.94 0.62 15.53
C SER A 379 12.32 -0.75 15.87
N VAL A 380 12.42 -1.71 14.95
CA VAL A 380 11.91 -3.08 15.12
C VAL A 380 12.97 -3.95 15.78
N SER A 381 12.71 -4.43 17.00
CA SER A 381 13.61 -5.36 17.69
C SER A 381 13.53 -6.77 17.10
N GLY A 382 14.66 -7.49 17.09
CA GLY A 382 14.72 -8.89 16.64
C GLY A 382 14.64 -9.08 15.12
N PHE A 383 14.61 -8.03 14.33
CA PHE A 383 14.52 -8.16 12.85
C PHE A 383 15.69 -8.95 12.25
N MET A 384 16.88 -8.87 12.85
CA MET A 384 18.04 -9.61 12.36
C MET A 384 17.95 -11.12 12.62
N GLU A 385 17.13 -11.56 13.56
CA GLU A 385 16.90 -12.98 13.83
C GLU A 385 16.04 -13.63 12.75
N THR A 386 15.23 -12.84 12.04
CA THR A 386 14.42 -13.34 10.91
C THR A 386 15.26 -13.56 9.65
N LEU A 387 16.43 -12.94 9.54
CA LEU A 387 17.37 -13.13 8.44
C LEU A 387 18.29 -14.32 8.71
N THR A 388 18.58 -15.12 7.71
CA THR A 388 19.58 -16.17 7.75
C THR A 388 20.99 -15.58 7.95
N GLU A 389 21.98 -16.41 8.27
CA GLU A 389 23.38 -15.95 8.41
C GLU A 389 23.90 -15.42 7.08
N GLU A 390 23.60 -16.10 5.97
CA GLU A 390 24.00 -15.70 4.61
C GLU A 390 23.40 -14.35 4.22
N GLU A 391 22.10 -14.14 4.49
CA GLU A 391 21.44 -12.85 4.22
C GLU A 391 21.99 -11.71 5.06
N ARG A 392 22.36 -11.97 6.31
CA ARG A 392 23.04 -10.96 7.16
C ARG A 392 24.42 -10.58 6.63
N GLU A 393 25.18 -11.53 6.06
CA GLU A 393 26.49 -11.27 5.47
C GLU A 393 26.40 -10.35 4.24
N ASN A 394 25.28 -10.29 3.56
CA ASN A 394 25.02 -9.38 2.44
C ASN A 394 24.95 -7.90 2.86
N PHE A 395 24.84 -7.63 4.17
CA PHE A 395 24.85 -6.28 4.71
C PHE A 395 26.17 -5.94 5.40
N THR A 396 26.86 -4.92 4.90
CA THR A 396 28.09 -4.40 5.52
C THR A 396 27.83 -3.94 6.96
N LEU A 397 26.63 -3.42 7.23
CA LEU A 397 26.20 -2.97 8.56
C LEU A 397 26.20 -4.08 9.59
N SER A 398 26.00 -5.32 9.20
CA SER A 398 25.99 -6.48 10.12
C SER A 398 27.28 -6.64 10.89
N GLN A 399 28.43 -6.24 10.30
CA GLN A 399 29.75 -6.31 10.94
C GLN A 399 29.88 -5.38 12.16
N TYR A 400 29.04 -4.36 12.24
CA TYR A 400 29.06 -3.37 13.33
C TYR A 400 28.00 -3.63 14.39
N VAL A 401 27.22 -4.72 14.27
CA VAL A 401 26.20 -5.10 15.24
C VAL A 401 26.79 -6.01 16.30
N SER A 402 26.87 -5.53 17.53
CA SER A 402 27.41 -6.29 18.66
C SER A 402 26.42 -7.29 19.27
N ASN A 403 25.12 -7.05 19.15
CA ASN A 403 24.06 -7.91 19.66
C ASN A 403 22.86 -7.91 18.70
N ILE A 404 22.62 -9.05 18.07
CA ILE A 404 21.60 -9.24 17.04
C ILE A 404 20.20 -9.11 17.64
N GLU A 405 19.94 -9.72 18.81
CA GLU A 405 18.63 -9.72 19.48
C GLU A 405 18.17 -8.32 19.91
N LYS A 406 19.13 -7.48 20.34
CA LYS A 406 18.86 -6.14 20.88
C LYS A 406 18.90 -5.05 19.83
N ASN A 407 19.40 -5.35 18.62
CA ASN A 407 19.45 -4.37 17.56
C ASN A 407 18.03 -4.08 17.06
N ASN A 408 17.65 -2.81 17.09
CA ASN A 408 16.35 -2.34 16.60
C ASN A 408 16.46 -1.30 15.47
N SER A 409 17.65 -1.08 14.93
CA SER A 409 17.90 -0.03 13.93
C SER A 409 17.65 -0.55 12.50
N ILE A 410 16.52 -1.19 12.27
CA ILE A 410 16.13 -1.81 10.99
C ILE A 410 16.19 -0.80 9.83
N GLU A 411 15.81 0.45 10.07
CA GLU A 411 15.80 1.52 9.07
C GLU A 411 17.18 1.81 8.48
N THR A 412 18.26 1.46 9.20
CA THR A 412 19.63 1.61 8.68
C THR A 412 19.95 0.59 7.61
N PHE A 413 19.44 -0.63 7.75
CA PHE A 413 19.59 -1.71 6.77
C PHE A 413 18.81 -1.41 5.48
N PHE A 414 17.66 -0.77 5.58
CA PHE A 414 16.92 -0.31 4.40
C PHE A 414 17.65 0.78 3.61
N ILE A 415 18.53 1.57 4.23
CA ILE A 415 19.44 2.47 3.50
C ILE A 415 20.45 1.68 2.66
N GLU A 416 21.06 0.64 3.23
CA GLU A 416 22.00 -0.22 2.52
C GLU A 416 21.27 -1.01 1.42
N ARG A 417 20.08 -1.54 1.70
CA ARG A 417 19.25 -2.23 0.71
C ARG A 417 18.89 -1.34 -0.49
N ALA A 418 18.58 -0.07 -0.26
CA ALA A 418 18.37 0.89 -1.34
C ALA A 418 19.61 1.04 -2.24
N ALA A 419 20.81 1.02 -1.65
CA ALA A 419 22.06 1.07 -2.42
C ALA A 419 22.31 -0.20 -3.26
N GLN A 420 21.85 -1.36 -2.77
CA GLN A 420 21.92 -2.62 -3.51
C GLN A 420 20.93 -2.63 -4.68
N LEU A 421 19.70 -2.25 -4.47
CA LEU A 421 18.63 -2.37 -5.45
C LEU A 421 18.70 -1.35 -6.60
N LEU A 422 19.13 -0.12 -6.32
CA LEU A 422 19.13 0.95 -7.31
C LEU A 422 20.28 0.83 -8.30
N LYS A 423 19.95 0.95 -9.59
CA LYS A 423 20.96 1.07 -10.66
C LYS A 423 21.65 2.43 -10.58
N SER A 424 22.81 2.53 -11.25
CA SER A 424 23.52 3.81 -11.46
C SER A 424 22.56 4.89 -12.00
N GLY A 425 22.60 6.09 -11.43
CA GLY A 425 21.70 7.20 -11.77
C GLY A 425 20.26 7.05 -11.26
N GLY A 426 19.88 5.91 -10.69
CA GLY A 426 18.56 5.67 -10.11
C GLY A 426 18.26 6.64 -8.97
N VAL A 427 16.98 6.95 -8.77
CA VAL A 427 16.52 7.93 -7.78
C VAL A 427 15.70 7.29 -6.69
N ALA A 428 15.81 7.85 -5.46
CA ALA A 428 15.00 7.41 -4.34
C ALA A 428 14.37 8.57 -3.56
N ALA A 429 13.21 8.27 -2.95
CA ALA A 429 12.62 9.07 -1.89
C ALA A 429 12.27 8.13 -0.72
N ILE A 430 13.06 8.16 0.35
CA ILE A 430 12.94 7.24 1.48
C ILE A 430 12.58 8.03 2.73
N VAL A 431 11.46 7.66 3.36
CA VAL A 431 11.03 8.23 4.64
C VAL A 431 11.74 7.49 5.77
N LEU A 432 12.40 8.23 6.65
CA LEU A 432 13.22 7.68 7.72
C LEU A 432 13.04 8.49 9.01
N PRO A 433 13.31 7.94 10.19
CA PRO A 433 13.34 8.73 11.42
C PRO A 433 14.49 9.73 11.39
N ALA A 434 14.28 10.90 11.96
CA ALA A 434 15.29 11.96 11.99
C ALA A 434 16.61 11.56 12.70
N SER A 435 16.58 10.50 13.51
CA SER A 435 17.76 9.88 14.12
C SER A 435 18.81 9.41 13.10
N VAL A 436 18.39 9.09 11.87
CA VAL A 436 19.32 8.74 10.78
C VAL A 436 20.33 9.85 10.52
N LEU A 437 19.95 11.11 10.66
CA LEU A 437 20.82 12.26 10.42
C LEU A 437 21.79 12.54 11.58
N THR A 438 21.42 12.21 12.82
CA THR A 438 22.13 12.69 14.03
C THR A 438 22.52 11.57 15.00
N GLY A 439 22.00 10.37 14.83
CA GLY A 439 22.26 9.23 15.70
C GLY A 439 23.72 8.79 15.67
N THR A 440 24.17 8.17 16.77
CA THR A 440 25.49 7.56 16.92
C THR A 440 25.42 6.04 16.70
N GLY A 441 26.55 5.35 16.82
CA GLY A 441 26.61 3.90 16.62
C GLY A 441 26.30 3.50 15.17
N LEU A 442 25.40 2.57 14.96
CA LEU A 442 25.06 2.02 13.64
C LEU A 442 24.63 3.09 12.63
N TYR A 443 23.96 4.16 13.10
CA TYR A 443 23.57 5.28 12.25
C TYR A 443 24.77 6.02 11.60
N MET A 444 25.94 6.02 12.22
CA MET A 444 27.13 6.62 11.61
C MET A 444 27.57 5.81 10.39
N TYR A 445 27.58 4.49 10.50
CA TYR A 445 27.94 3.60 9.40
C TYR A 445 26.89 3.62 8.28
N ALA A 446 25.61 3.72 8.64
CA ALA A 446 24.55 3.88 7.66
C ALA A 446 24.68 5.20 6.87
N ARG A 447 25.06 6.32 7.53
CA ARG A 447 25.37 7.58 6.82
C ARG A 447 26.61 7.47 5.95
N GLU A 448 27.61 6.70 6.35
CA GLU A 448 28.77 6.43 5.52
C GLU A 448 28.36 5.72 4.23
N ILE A 449 27.58 4.63 4.32
CA ILE A 449 27.04 3.91 3.15
C ILE A 449 26.21 4.86 2.29
N LEU A 450 25.33 5.65 2.90
CA LEU A 450 24.49 6.62 2.20
C LEU A 450 25.33 7.61 1.39
N LEU A 451 26.35 8.20 1.99
CA LEU A 451 27.21 9.18 1.33
C LEU A 451 28.17 8.57 0.30
N LYS A 452 28.57 7.30 0.49
CA LYS A 452 29.32 6.54 -0.51
C LYS A 452 28.48 6.26 -1.75
N SER A 453 27.24 5.80 -1.54
CA SER A 453 26.41 5.25 -2.60
C SER A 453 25.53 6.30 -3.29
N PHE A 454 25.23 7.43 -2.64
CA PHE A 454 24.27 8.40 -3.12
C PHE A 454 24.76 9.84 -3.12
N ASN A 455 24.25 10.60 -4.06
CA ASN A 455 24.16 12.04 -3.95
C ASN A 455 22.87 12.37 -3.21
N VAL A 456 22.98 13.09 -2.09
CA VAL A 456 21.80 13.61 -1.37
C VAL A 456 21.33 14.86 -2.08
N ILE A 457 20.16 14.77 -2.74
CA ILE A 457 19.59 15.86 -3.54
C ILE A 457 18.86 16.85 -2.66
N ALA A 458 18.06 16.33 -1.72
CA ALA A 458 17.31 17.14 -0.77
C ALA A 458 16.93 16.31 0.47
N ILE A 459 16.62 17.01 1.55
CA ILE A 459 16.08 16.43 2.78
C ILE A 459 14.79 17.19 3.10
N ALA A 460 13.65 16.48 3.10
CA ALA A 460 12.39 17.04 3.57
C ALA A 460 12.15 16.62 5.02
N CYS A 461 11.95 17.59 5.92
CA CYS A 461 11.72 17.33 7.33
C CYS A 461 10.21 17.39 7.65
N PHE A 462 9.70 16.34 8.29
CA PHE A 462 8.31 16.28 8.76
C PHE A 462 8.24 16.41 10.27
N GLY A 463 7.22 17.12 10.74
CA GLY A 463 7.01 17.31 12.16
C GLY A 463 6.48 16.05 12.85
N LYS A 464 6.48 16.07 14.19
CA LYS A 464 5.83 15.05 15.01
C LYS A 464 4.36 14.89 14.63
N ASN A 465 3.83 13.68 14.75
CA ASN A 465 2.45 13.32 14.42
C ASN A 465 2.08 13.46 12.93
N THR A 466 3.04 13.54 12.02
CA THR A 466 2.78 13.52 10.58
C THR A 466 2.35 12.13 10.13
N PHE A 467 2.94 11.09 10.71
CA PHE A 467 2.65 9.67 10.45
C PHE A 467 1.86 9.08 11.64
N GLY A 468 0.61 9.51 11.80
CA GLY A 468 -0.26 9.06 12.89
C GLY A 468 0.03 9.69 14.25
N GLN A 469 -0.18 8.95 15.35
CA GLN A 469 0.00 9.44 16.72
C GLN A 469 1.46 9.31 17.24
N THR A 470 2.45 9.14 16.36
CA THR A 470 3.83 8.95 16.80
C THR A 470 4.49 10.27 17.18
N SER A 471 5.28 10.23 18.25
CA SER A 471 6.14 11.36 18.63
C SER A 471 7.42 11.44 17.79
N THR A 472 7.66 10.51 16.88
CA THR A 472 8.85 10.44 16.04
C THR A 472 8.84 11.51 14.96
N SER A 473 9.87 12.33 14.91
CA SER A 473 10.11 13.23 13.79
C SER A 473 10.75 12.43 12.65
N THR A 474 10.24 12.62 11.44
CA THR A 474 10.73 11.91 10.27
C THR A 474 11.33 12.87 9.25
N VAL A 475 12.20 12.34 8.42
CA VAL A 475 12.79 13.02 7.27
C VAL A 475 12.58 12.16 6.04
N THR A 476 12.45 12.77 4.87
CA THR A 476 12.59 12.06 3.61
C THR A 476 13.90 12.45 2.96
N LEU A 477 14.69 11.45 2.63
CA LEU A 477 15.90 11.62 1.86
C LEU A 477 15.59 11.46 0.37
N PHE A 478 15.85 12.49 -0.41
CA PHE A 478 15.82 12.44 -1.87
C PHE A 478 17.24 12.18 -2.36
N LEU A 479 17.43 11.04 -3.01
CA LEU A 479 18.74 10.48 -3.31
C LEU A 479 18.85 10.18 -4.80
N ARG A 480 20.10 10.26 -5.33
CA ARG A 480 20.46 9.73 -6.64
C ARG A 480 21.64 8.77 -6.47
N ARG A 481 21.53 7.55 -6.99
CA ARG A 481 22.60 6.56 -6.97
C ARG A 481 23.80 7.06 -7.79
N LYS A 482 24.99 7.00 -7.19
CA LYS A 482 26.22 7.41 -7.87
C LYS A 482 26.60 6.42 -8.95
N ASP A 483 27.28 6.91 -9.97
CA ASP A 483 27.76 6.13 -11.11
C ASP A 483 29.07 5.38 -10.79
N LEU A 484 29.76 5.80 -9.76
CA LEU A 484 31.09 5.27 -9.40
C LEU A 484 30.95 4.26 -8.25
N GLU A 485 31.67 3.15 -8.40
CA GLU A 485 31.78 2.12 -7.37
C GLU A 485 32.56 2.58 -6.12
N PRO A 486 32.36 1.91 -4.97
CA PRO A 486 32.69 2.45 -3.64
C PRO A 486 34.15 2.43 -3.19
N ASP A 487 35.13 2.07 -4.00
CA ASP A 487 36.57 2.30 -3.70
C ASP A 487 36.89 3.78 -3.39
N PHE A 488 35.90 4.60 -3.69
CA PHE A 488 35.75 5.98 -3.35
C PHE A 488 35.65 6.27 -1.85
N ALA A 489 35.30 5.29 -1.05
CA ALA A 489 35.09 5.49 0.38
C ALA A 489 36.33 5.91 1.12
N LYS A 490 37.43 5.23 0.82
CA LYS A 490 38.72 5.53 1.45
C LYS A 490 39.24 6.90 1.00
N HIS A 491 39.01 7.22 -0.27
CA HIS A 491 39.30 8.54 -0.81
C HIS A 491 38.45 9.63 -0.18
N ALA A 492 37.12 9.45 -0.11
CA ALA A 492 36.22 10.41 0.51
C ALA A 492 36.51 10.60 2.01
N GLN A 493 36.83 9.54 2.75
CA GLN A 493 37.20 9.61 4.16
C GLN A 493 38.50 10.39 4.35
N ASN A 494 39.53 10.08 3.57
CA ASN A 494 40.79 10.84 3.59
C ASN A 494 40.55 12.32 3.25
N ARG A 495 39.64 12.64 2.33
CA ARG A 495 39.33 14.02 1.95
C ARG A 495 38.59 14.77 3.07
N VAL A 496 37.65 14.12 3.75
CA VAL A 496 36.97 14.70 4.90
C VAL A 496 37.95 14.95 6.04
N ASP A 497 38.85 14.04 6.31
CA ASP A 497 39.92 14.21 7.31
C ASP A 497 40.84 15.38 6.96
N GLU A 498 41.21 15.54 5.70
CA GLU A 498 42.01 16.68 5.24
C GLU A 498 41.23 18.02 5.32
N TRP A 499 39.93 18.01 5.05
CA TRP A 499 39.08 19.18 5.25
C TRP A 499 39.05 19.66 6.70
N PHE A 500 38.92 18.73 7.65
CA PHE A 500 39.00 19.05 9.08
C PHE A 500 40.38 19.55 9.53
N LYS A 501 41.43 19.23 8.78
CA LYS A 501 42.78 19.77 9.00
C LYS A 501 43.00 21.11 8.28
N GLY A 502 42.02 21.62 7.54
CA GLY A 502 42.15 22.84 6.75
C GLY A 502 42.85 22.64 5.39
N ASN A 503 43.17 21.42 4.99
CA ASN A 503 43.82 21.09 3.73
C ASN A 503 42.79 20.65 2.69
N MET A 504 42.22 21.56 1.93
CA MET A 504 41.42 21.23 0.76
C MET A 504 42.34 21.13 -0.47
N ALA A 505 42.37 19.95 -1.08
CA ALA A 505 43.04 19.75 -2.34
C ALA A 505 42.04 19.43 -3.44
N ASP A 506 42.10 20.17 -4.53
CA ASP A 506 41.38 19.89 -5.76
C ASP A 506 42.28 19.06 -6.66
N ASP A 507 41.92 17.82 -6.92
CA ASP A 507 42.60 17.00 -7.91
C ASP A 507 41.62 16.48 -8.97
N GLY A 508 42.03 16.53 -10.21
CA GLY A 508 41.39 15.90 -11.39
C GLY A 508 39.89 15.77 -11.39
N ALA A 509 39.35 14.67 -10.85
CA ALA A 509 37.94 14.35 -10.84
C ALA A 509 37.18 15.02 -9.70
N TYR A 510 37.86 15.53 -8.66
CA TYR A 510 37.23 16.05 -7.44
C TYR A 510 37.55 17.53 -7.24
N LYS A 511 36.52 18.34 -7.36
CA LYS A 511 36.59 19.76 -7.09
C LYS A 511 35.81 20.07 -5.80
N ASP A 512 36.37 19.58 -4.69
CA ASP A 512 35.70 19.64 -3.39
C ASP A 512 35.56 21.09 -2.90
N SER A 513 36.54 21.94 -3.16
CA SER A 513 36.47 23.37 -2.82
C SER A 513 35.37 24.07 -3.61
N GLU A 514 35.20 23.79 -4.90
CA GLU A 514 34.12 24.34 -5.71
C GLU A 514 32.76 23.86 -5.23
N LYS A 515 32.63 22.56 -4.89
CA LYS A 515 31.38 21.98 -4.37
C LYS A 515 31.01 22.56 -3.01
N LEU A 516 31.98 22.67 -2.11
CA LEU A 516 31.77 23.29 -0.79
C LEU A 516 31.41 24.76 -0.94
N ALA A 517 32.11 25.51 -1.77
CA ALA A 517 31.82 26.92 -2.03
C ALA A 517 30.41 27.11 -2.64
N ALA A 518 30.02 26.24 -3.57
CA ALA A 518 28.68 26.24 -4.14
C ALA A 518 27.60 25.93 -3.10
N TYR A 519 27.85 24.98 -2.20
CA TYR A 519 26.95 24.65 -1.10
C TYR A 519 26.82 25.81 -0.10
N ILE A 520 27.91 26.39 0.34
CA ILE A 520 27.91 27.53 1.26
C ILE A 520 27.18 28.72 0.64
N LYS A 521 27.41 29.01 -0.64
CA LYS A 521 26.67 30.03 -1.39
C LYS A 521 25.19 29.71 -1.51
N HIS A 522 24.82 28.44 -1.71
CA HIS A 522 23.44 28.00 -1.73
C HIS A 522 22.72 28.22 -0.39
N MET A 523 23.45 28.06 0.72
CA MET A 523 22.99 28.37 2.07
C MET A 523 22.88 29.88 2.35
N GLY A 524 23.30 30.74 1.41
CA GLY A 524 23.22 32.19 1.53
C GLY A 524 24.43 32.83 2.24
N TYR A 525 25.52 32.08 2.40
CA TYR A 525 26.70 32.55 3.09
C TYR A 525 27.88 32.80 2.14
N SER A 526 28.83 33.64 2.59
CA SER A 526 30.12 33.84 1.94
C SER A 526 31.06 32.66 2.27
N TYR A 527 31.76 32.15 1.27
CA TYR A 527 32.76 31.12 1.48
C TYR A 527 33.94 31.60 2.33
N ASP A 528 34.37 32.86 2.14
CA ASP A 528 35.43 33.47 2.93
C ASP A 528 35.07 33.59 4.42
N ASP A 529 33.82 33.92 4.71
CA ASP A 529 33.33 33.99 6.09
C ASP A 529 33.26 32.60 6.72
N TYR A 530 32.90 31.59 5.94
CA TYR A 530 32.91 30.20 6.39
C TYR A 530 34.34 29.70 6.73
N VAL A 531 35.33 30.05 5.90
CA VAL A 531 36.74 29.70 6.14
C VAL A 531 37.28 30.41 7.38
N LYS A 532 36.96 31.71 7.57
CA LYS A 532 37.32 32.46 8.79
C LYS A 532 36.73 31.79 10.04
N MET A 533 35.46 31.37 9.97
CA MET A 533 34.81 30.65 11.07
C MET A 533 35.54 29.36 11.41
N LEU A 534 35.95 28.58 10.41
CA LEU A 534 36.71 27.33 10.62
C LEU A 534 38.08 27.58 11.26
N ASN A 535 38.73 28.66 10.88
CA ASN A 535 40.06 29.06 11.41
C ASN A 535 39.98 29.75 12.76
N ASN A 536 38.78 29.92 13.32
CA ASN A 536 38.58 30.66 14.58
C ASN A 536 38.97 32.16 14.51
N GLU A 537 38.96 32.71 13.31
CA GLU A 537 39.26 34.14 13.06
C GLU A 537 38.00 34.97 13.27
N LEU A 538 37.68 35.25 14.54
CA LEU A 538 36.50 36.00 14.94
C LEU A 538 36.82 37.52 14.87
N THR A 539 36.80 38.09 13.67
CA THR A 539 36.90 39.53 13.49
C THR A 539 35.56 40.22 13.71
N ASP A 540 35.55 41.49 14.08
CA ASP A 540 34.30 42.26 14.25
C ASP A 540 33.45 42.26 12.97
N THR A 541 34.10 42.23 11.82
CA THR A 541 33.43 42.13 10.51
C THR A 541 32.74 40.78 10.36
N PHE A 542 33.37 39.69 10.81
CA PHE A 542 32.78 38.33 10.79
C PHE A 542 31.63 38.22 11.78
N LEU A 543 31.76 38.77 13.00
CA LEU A 543 30.71 38.77 14.02
C LEU A 543 29.47 39.56 13.61
N GLY A 544 29.65 40.52 12.70
CA GLY A 544 28.55 41.28 12.08
C GLY A 544 27.83 40.52 10.96
N THR A 545 28.36 39.35 10.49
CA THR A 545 27.70 38.57 9.44
C THR A 545 26.48 37.84 9.96
N GLU A 546 25.50 37.61 9.08
CA GLU A 546 24.27 36.88 9.40
C GLU A 546 24.58 35.46 9.90
N MET A 547 25.59 34.80 9.31
CA MET A 547 26.05 33.46 9.70
C MET A 547 26.59 33.43 11.14
N ALA A 548 27.43 34.41 11.52
CA ALA A 548 27.96 34.49 12.89
C ALA A 548 26.86 34.76 13.90
N GLN A 549 25.92 35.65 13.56
CA GLN A 549 24.76 35.94 14.41
C GLN A 549 23.86 34.72 14.62
N GLU A 550 23.60 33.95 13.58
CA GLU A 550 22.84 32.68 13.68
C GLU A 550 23.58 31.64 14.52
N TYR A 551 24.88 31.49 14.35
CA TYR A 551 25.73 30.61 15.13
C TYR A 551 25.71 30.98 16.63
N VAL A 552 25.86 32.25 16.96
CA VAL A 552 25.79 32.75 18.34
C VAL A 552 24.40 32.49 18.95
N LYS A 553 23.33 32.69 18.19
CA LYS A 553 21.96 32.34 18.62
C LYS A 553 21.82 30.85 18.97
N VAL A 554 22.36 29.95 18.12
CA VAL A 554 22.34 28.51 18.38
C VAL A 554 23.15 28.14 19.62
N LEU A 555 24.31 28.72 19.81
CA LEU A 555 25.13 28.51 21.01
C LEU A 555 24.43 28.98 22.29
N ASN A 556 23.80 30.14 22.26
CA ASN A 556 23.07 30.69 23.40
C ASN A 556 21.84 29.85 23.77
N ILE A 557 21.16 29.25 22.77
CA ILE A 557 20.06 28.32 22.99
C ILE A 557 20.57 27.06 23.69
N LYS A 558 21.70 26.50 23.28
CA LYS A 558 22.32 25.33 23.94
C LYS A 558 22.71 25.63 25.40
N LYS A 559 23.31 26.81 25.64
CA LYS A 559 23.69 27.21 27.00
C LYS A 559 22.49 27.39 27.95
N GLN A 560 21.33 27.76 27.44
CA GLN A 560 20.09 27.93 28.24
C GLN A 560 19.33 26.66 28.52
N GLY A 561 19.84 25.47 28.09
CA GLY A 561 19.22 24.16 28.37
C GLY A 561 17.84 23.98 27.72
N LYS A 562 17.43 24.83 26.81
CA LYS A 562 16.17 24.70 26.07
C LYS A 562 16.40 23.82 24.86
N ASN A 563 15.86 22.61 24.91
CA ASN A 563 15.78 21.66 23.81
C ASN A 563 14.95 22.22 22.62
N SER A 564 15.41 23.23 21.92
CA SER A 564 14.62 23.87 20.88
C SER A 564 15.37 24.29 19.63
N VAL A 565 16.25 23.45 19.12
CA VAL A 565 16.65 23.54 17.69
C VAL A 565 15.40 23.41 16.79
N SER A 566 14.40 22.63 17.23
CA SER A 566 13.10 22.51 16.53
C SER A 566 12.27 23.79 16.50
N THR A 567 12.52 24.76 17.38
CA THR A 567 11.74 26.00 17.44
C THR A 567 12.25 27.05 16.46
N PHE A 568 13.51 26.97 16.07
CA PHE A 568 14.16 27.96 15.19
C PHE A 568 13.94 27.70 13.70
N LEU A 569 13.81 26.44 13.29
CA LEU A 569 13.70 26.09 11.88
C LEU A 569 12.27 26.20 11.32
N ASN A 570 11.27 26.76 12.06
CA ASN A 570 9.91 26.47 11.62
C ASN A 570 8.76 27.46 11.86
N PRO A 571 8.78 28.73 11.41
CA PRO A 571 7.53 29.44 11.15
C PRO A 571 6.75 28.82 9.97
N LEU A 572 7.44 28.40 8.92
CA LEU A 572 6.82 27.80 7.72
C LEU A 572 6.24 26.42 8.00
N ALA A 573 6.98 25.57 8.73
CA ALA A 573 6.54 24.23 9.07
C ALA A 573 5.42 24.20 10.13
N ARG A 574 5.30 25.22 11.01
CA ARG A 574 4.15 25.32 11.93
C ARG A 574 2.84 25.56 11.20
N ASN A 575 2.83 26.44 10.19
CA ASN A 575 1.62 26.71 9.43
C ASN A 575 1.22 25.51 8.55
N VAL A 576 2.18 24.91 7.86
CA VAL A 576 1.94 23.70 7.05
C VAL A 576 1.49 22.52 7.94
N ARG A 577 2.06 22.37 9.14
CA ARG A 577 1.69 21.32 10.10
C ARG A 577 0.26 21.49 10.62
N GLY A 578 -0.15 22.70 10.98
CA GLY A 578 -1.51 22.97 11.46
C GLY A 578 -2.56 22.75 10.37
N GLU A 579 -2.24 23.10 9.14
CA GLU A 579 -3.11 22.92 7.99
C GLU A 579 -3.14 21.47 7.51
N ALA A 580 -2.00 20.77 7.49
CA ALA A 580 -1.93 19.34 7.18
C ALA A 580 -2.71 18.49 8.21
N GLN A 581 -2.64 18.83 9.50
CA GLN A 581 -3.45 18.14 10.53
C GLN A 581 -4.95 18.41 10.37
N LYS A 582 -5.33 19.60 9.95
CA LYS A 582 -6.74 19.92 9.63
C LYS A 582 -7.20 19.18 8.40
N PHE A 583 -6.35 19.05 7.38
CA PHE A 583 -6.64 18.34 6.14
C PHE A 583 -6.78 16.82 6.35
N VAL A 584 -5.85 16.19 7.09
CA VAL A 584 -5.92 14.75 7.45
C VAL A 584 -7.13 14.44 8.33
N LYS A 585 -7.64 15.41 9.10
CA LYS A 585 -8.86 15.28 9.90
C LYS A 585 -10.14 15.58 9.12
N SER A 586 -10.06 16.20 7.95
CA SER A 586 -11.22 16.45 7.10
C SER A 586 -11.65 15.16 6.41
N ARG A 587 -12.95 14.83 6.44
CA ARG A 587 -13.51 13.58 5.93
C ARG A 587 -13.55 13.46 4.40
N SER A 588 -13.16 14.48 3.67
CA SER A 588 -13.24 14.52 2.22
C SER A 588 -12.00 15.17 1.63
N TYR A 589 -11.26 14.40 0.84
CA TYR A 589 -10.10 14.90 0.08
C TYR A 589 -10.49 15.75 -1.14
N LYS A 590 -11.75 15.73 -1.56
CA LYS A 590 -12.25 16.41 -2.77
C LYS A 590 -12.99 17.71 -2.48
N ASP A 591 -13.69 17.82 -1.37
CA ASP A 591 -14.18 19.09 -0.88
C ASP A 591 -13.05 19.88 -0.23
N LEU A 592 -12.10 20.25 -1.07
CA LEU A 592 -10.99 21.08 -0.66
C LEU A 592 -11.54 22.40 -0.14
N THR A 593 -11.60 22.51 1.20
CA THR A 593 -11.73 23.82 1.83
C THR A 593 -10.69 24.79 1.24
N PRO A 594 -10.88 26.10 1.27
CA PRO A 594 -9.88 27.05 0.79
C PRO A 594 -8.48 26.76 1.35
N ALA A 595 -8.39 26.28 2.60
CA ALA A 595 -7.13 25.84 3.23
C ALA A 595 -6.54 24.57 2.57
N GLY A 596 -7.36 23.61 2.17
CA GLY A 596 -6.92 22.42 1.47
C GLY A 596 -6.38 22.72 0.06
N LYS A 597 -7.04 23.61 -0.68
CA LYS A 597 -6.55 24.07 -2.00
C LYS A 597 -5.21 24.82 -1.87
N MET A 598 -5.04 25.63 -0.82
CA MET A 598 -3.76 26.29 -0.55
C MET A 598 -2.65 25.29 -0.19
N LEU A 599 -2.95 24.25 0.58
CA LEU A 599 -1.99 23.20 0.92
C LEU A 599 -1.56 22.44 -0.33
N GLU A 600 -2.50 22.05 -1.18
CA GLU A 600 -2.20 21.36 -2.43
C GLU A 600 -1.34 22.22 -3.38
N ALA A 601 -1.66 23.50 -3.54
CA ALA A 601 -0.84 24.42 -4.33
C ALA A 601 0.59 24.54 -3.76
N ARG A 602 0.76 24.59 -2.44
CA ARG A 602 2.09 24.62 -1.78
C ARG A 602 2.86 23.32 -1.96
N ILE A 603 2.19 22.16 -1.88
CA ILE A 603 2.78 20.85 -2.15
C ILE A 603 3.28 20.79 -3.59
N GLN A 604 2.47 21.20 -4.55
CA GLN A 604 2.86 21.23 -5.96
C GLN A 604 4.05 22.16 -6.21
N GLN A 605 4.07 23.34 -5.59
CA GLN A 605 5.19 24.29 -5.69
C GLN A 605 6.48 23.72 -5.09
N ALA A 606 6.40 23.09 -3.91
CA ALA A 606 7.55 22.45 -3.28
C ALA A 606 8.08 21.29 -4.12
N SER A 607 7.20 20.45 -4.65
CA SER A 607 7.56 19.34 -5.54
C SER A 607 8.23 19.82 -6.83
N ALA A 608 7.74 20.91 -7.42
CA ALA A 608 8.34 21.50 -8.61
C ALA A 608 9.76 22.03 -8.34
N LYS A 609 9.99 22.66 -7.18
CA LYS A 609 11.33 23.10 -6.77
C LYS A 609 12.29 21.92 -6.62
N LEU A 610 11.87 20.85 -5.94
CA LEU A 610 12.69 19.65 -5.75
C LEU A 610 13.00 18.95 -7.08
N ARG A 611 12.01 18.81 -7.97
CA ARG A 611 12.25 18.25 -9.32
C ARG A 611 13.33 19.05 -10.08
N ASN A 612 13.27 20.37 -10.00
CA ASN A 612 14.27 21.23 -10.65
C ASN A 612 15.68 21.02 -10.07
N VAL A 613 15.80 20.71 -8.78
CA VAL A 613 17.09 20.36 -8.16
C VAL A 613 17.59 19.01 -8.68
N PHE A 614 16.72 17.99 -8.76
CA PHE A 614 17.06 16.69 -9.35
C PHE A 614 17.55 16.79 -10.81
N VAL A 615 16.90 17.64 -11.61
CA VAL A 615 17.26 17.84 -13.04
C VAL A 615 18.62 18.51 -13.18
N LYS A 616 18.99 19.42 -12.26
CA LYS A 616 20.26 20.12 -12.28
C LYS A 616 21.41 19.34 -11.66
N ALA A 617 21.12 18.39 -10.77
CA ALA A 617 22.09 17.50 -10.15
C ALA A 617 22.37 16.26 -11.01
#